data_8abcff2ebbf9bea978fad05a72eae1f1
#
_entry.id   8abcff2ebbf9bea978fad05a72eae1f1
#
_cell.length_a   1.000
_cell.length_b   1.000
_cell.length_c   1.000
_cell.angle_alpha   90.00
_cell.angle_beta   90.00
_cell.angle_gamma   90.00
#
_symmetry.space_group_name_H-M   'P 1'
#
loop_
_entity.id
_entity.type
_entity.pdbx_description
1 polymer ?
#
loop_
_entity_poly.entity_id
_entity_poly.type
_entity_poly.pdbx_seq_one_letter_code
_entity_poly.pdbx_strand_id
1 'polypeptide(L)'
;MYNVLLYDFRYRLGRCALLTGGLLCAALFGGCDSGMAPSIYDPDRSSLPDPVIESVTPEGSALAGVDAVTITGNNFSIQPHENLVYFGTDRGDVLEASATQLRVFAPNNPQPELELRMAVVGAENFSNTLPYRLDPPFVEFGDVRDFEDISGIATDSGGNLYASLTAFGAAVGIIRITPGGERSDYLSSPFPWADIEFGPDNSLYGVRSVRAIFQSTGKGSDFQVFAVIPNRSTRLTTVTVDANGRIWAAGNNSDLYSVEQDKSVKMYEFEADVRDIALFDDFLYVAGLQDEISMIWRFPIDANGDLGTAEEIMNITSQYGSTAFALSFSSTGQLYVGTDGTDPVILIQPDRTGAELYPNVLPQVVRRFAWGAGDALYAATNSTEFYPSGIIRIATRREGNRNF
;
A
#
# COMPACT_ATOMS: atom_id res chain seq x y z
N MET A 1 -10.93 52.58 -11.32
CA MET A 1 -10.22 53.85 -11.32
C MET A 1 -8.96 53.70 -12.16
N TYR A 2 -8.98 54.47 -13.29
CA TYR A 2 -7.84 55.01 -14.09
C TYR A 2 -6.85 53.97 -14.69
N ASN A 3 -6.37 54.07 -15.92
CA ASN A 3 -6.70 54.81 -17.15
C ASN A 3 -5.87 54.19 -18.28
N VAL A 4 -6.47 53.91 -19.36
CA VAL A 4 -6.26 54.18 -20.80
C VAL A 4 -5.08 55.08 -21.12
N LEU A 5 -4.23 54.66 -22.05
CA LEU A 5 -3.58 55.55 -23.01
C LEU A 5 -3.26 54.78 -24.31
N LEU A 6 -4.08 55.07 -25.33
CA LEU A 6 -3.86 54.93 -26.75
C LEU A 6 -2.81 55.95 -27.21
N TYR A 7 -1.92 55.58 -28.08
CA TYR A 7 -1.26 56.50 -28.99
C TYR A 7 -1.22 55.99 -30.42
N ASP A 8 -1.98 56.68 -31.19
CA ASP A 8 -2.12 56.67 -32.66
C ASP A 8 -0.93 57.41 -33.27
N PHE A 9 -0.33 56.90 -34.37
CA PHE A 9 0.50 57.73 -35.23
C PHE A 9 0.31 57.36 -36.70
N ARG A 10 -0.41 58.23 -37.37
CA ARG A 10 -0.69 58.20 -38.81
C ARG A 10 0.35 58.98 -39.59
N TYR A 11 0.66 58.47 -40.78
CA TYR A 11 1.03 59.13 -42.06
C TYR A 11 2.32 59.94 -42.13
N ARG A 12 3.21 59.49 -43.04
CA ARG A 12 3.66 60.37 -44.16
C ARG A 12 4.00 59.54 -45.39
N LEU A 13 3.25 59.79 -46.49
CA LEU A 13 3.55 59.44 -47.84
C LEU A 13 4.72 60.30 -48.33
N GLY A 14 5.63 59.69 -49.09
CA GLY A 14 6.69 60.40 -49.87
C GLY A 14 7.04 59.57 -51.08
N ARG A 15 6.50 60.01 -52.20
CA ARG A 15 6.76 59.49 -53.57
C ARG A 15 8.25 59.64 -53.91
N CYS A 16 8.89 58.53 -54.39
CA CYS A 16 9.92 58.64 -55.44
C CYS A 16 9.80 57.43 -56.34
N ALA A 17 9.66 57.77 -57.59
CA ALA A 17 9.25 57.00 -58.76
C ALA A 17 10.36 56.07 -59.29
N LEU A 18 9.92 54.99 -59.90
CA LEU A 18 10.34 54.40 -61.14
C LEU A 18 11.80 54.64 -61.58
N LEU A 19 12.61 53.58 -61.46
CA LEU A 19 13.62 53.19 -62.45
C LEU A 19 14.56 52.11 -61.91
N THR A 20 14.07 50.97 -61.45
CA THR A 20 14.89 49.74 -61.33
C THR A 20 14.02 48.49 -61.40
N GLY A 21 13.08 48.50 -62.29
CA GLY A 21 12.13 47.41 -62.56
C GLY A 21 12.60 46.37 -63.58
N GLY A 22 13.90 46.13 -63.72
CA GLY A 22 14.36 45.22 -64.74
C GLY A 22 15.41 44.16 -64.38
N LEU A 23 15.90 44.13 -63.14
CA LEU A 23 16.98 43.20 -62.79
C LEU A 23 16.69 42.33 -61.56
N LEU A 24 15.45 42.31 -61.05
CA LEU A 24 15.09 41.53 -59.87
C LEU A 24 14.14 40.34 -60.19
N CYS A 25 13.77 40.14 -61.44
CA CYS A 25 12.96 39.02 -61.91
C CYS A 25 13.73 37.77 -62.36
N ALA A 26 15.08 37.86 -62.47
CA ALA A 26 15.89 36.72 -62.94
C ALA A 26 16.56 35.90 -61.84
N ALA A 27 16.38 36.31 -60.58
CA ALA A 27 16.96 35.58 -59.43
C ALA A 27 15.92 34.73 -58.65
N LEU A 28 14.67 34.63 -59.07
CA LEU A 28 13.61 33.83 -58.41
C LEU A 28 13.33 32.48 -59.12
N PHE A 29 14.14 32.10 -60.08
CA PHE A 29 14.14 30.75 -60.68
C PHE A 29 15.40 29.96 -60.37
N GLY A 30 16.13 30.33 -59.28
CA GLY A 30 17.02 29.41 -58.60
C GLY A 30 16.16 28.33 -57.96
N GLY A 31 16.07 27.20 -58.68
CA GLY A 31 15.26 26.07 -58.27
C GLY A 31 15.45 25.77 -56.78
N CYS A 32 14.36 25.65 -56.06
CA CYS A 32 14.34 24.73 -54.95
C CYS A 32 14.80 23.39 -55.53
N ASP A 33 16.07 23.09 -55.37
CA ASP A 33 16.52 21.72 -55.30
C ASP A 33 15.86 21.17 -54.02
N SER A 34 14.62 20.75 -54.17
CA SER A 34 14.00 19.85 -53.25
C SER A 34 14.78 18.54 -53.38
N GLY A 35 15.99 18.54 -52.82
CA GLY A 35 16.59 17.28 -52.48
C GLY A 35 15.50 16.52 -51.73
N MET A 36 14.92 15.52 -52.36
CA MET A 36 13.94 14.66 -51.71
C MET A 36 14.60 14.24 -50.43
N ALA A 37 14.00 14.67 -49.28
CA ALA A 37 14.43 14.13 -48.02
C ALA A 37 14.55 12.61 -48.19
N PRO A 38 15.64 12.00 -47.80
CA PRO A 38 15.82 10.57 -48.00
C PRO A 38 14.56 9.89 -47.51
N SER A 39 13.97 9.05 -48.35
CA SER A 39 12.77 8.33 -47.98
C SER A 39 13.05 7.60 -46.65
N ILE A 40 12.20 7.82 -45.66
CA ILE A 40 12.24 7.04 -44.38
C ILE A 40 11.93 5.57 -44.68
N TYR A 41 11.27 5.29 -45.79
CA TYR A 41 10.99 3.96 -46.29
C TYR A 41 12.17 3.44 -47.11
N ASP A 42 12.84 2.40 -46.61
CA ASP A 42 13.86 1.62 -47.31
C ASP A 42 13.21 0.34 -47.84
N PRO A 43 12.92 0.24 -49.16
CA PRO A 43 12.26 -0.93 -49.71
C PRO A 43 13.14 -2.21 -49.67
N ASP A 44 14.44 -2.07 -49.49
CA ASP A 44 15.40 -3.18 -49.44
C ASP A 44 15.73 -3.61 -48.00
N ARG A 45 15.12 -2.97 -47.00
CA ARG A 45 15.30 -3.35 -45.59
C ARG A 45 14.64 -4.69 -45.36
N SER A 46 15.44 -5.72 -45.08
CA SER A 46 14.93 -7.04 -44.68
C SER A 46 14.30 -6.91 -43.29
N SER A 47 13.05 -7.35 -43.15
CA SER A 47 12.38 -7.49 -41.89
C SER A 47 13.10 -8.52 -41.00
N LEU A 48 13.15 -8.24 -39.70
CA LEU A 48 13.53 -9.24 -38.71
C LEU A 48 12.41 -10.28 -38.57
N PRO A 49 12.72 -11.51 -38.13
CA PRO A 49 11.69 -12.50 -37.81
C PRO A 49 10.72 -11.95 -36.75
N ASP A 50 9.44 -12.24 -36.91
CA ASP A 50 8.42 -11.83 -35.96
C ASP A 50 8.66 -12.49 -34.57
N PRO A 51 8.45 -11.77 -33.47
CA PRO A 51 8.59 -12.32 -32.13
C PRO A 51 7.50 -13.37 -31.85
N VAL A 52 7.84 -14.36 -31.03
CA VAL A 52 6.90 -15.40 -30.59
C VAL A 52 6.98 -15.53 -29.08
N ILE A 53 5.83 -15.44 -28.40
CA ILE A 53 5.70 -15.68 -26.96
C ILE A 53 5.31 -17.14 -26.75
N GLU A 54 6.10 -17.88 -25.98
CA GLU A 54 5.83 -19.27 -25.61
C GLU A 54 5.15 -19.38 -24.23
N SER A 55 5.64 -18.61 -23.25
CA SER A 55 5.11 -18.62 -21.89
C SER A 55 5.36 -17.32 -21.16
N VAL A 56 4.61 -17.12 -20.07
CA VAL A 56 4.74 -15.99 -19.14
C VAL A 56 4.73 -16.52 -17.71
N THR A 57 5.61 -16.01 -16.88
CA THR A 57 5.70 -16.36 -15.45
C THR A 57 5.64 -15.08 -14.60
N PRO A 58 4.71 -14.94 -13.61
CA PRO A 58 3.69 -15.92 -13.22
C PRO A 58 2.70 -16.23 -14.33
N GLU A 59 2.14 -17.46 -14.35
CA GLU A 59 1.15 -17.88 -15.34
C GLU A 59 -0.21 -17.23 -15.05
N GLY A 60 -0.85 -16.71 -16.07
CA GLY A 60 -2.24 -16.24 -16.06
C GLY A 60 -2.44 -14.85 -15.43
N SER A 61 -1.70 -14.44 -14.40
CA SER A 61 -1.84 -13.08 -13.82
C SER A 61 -0.60 -12.57 -13.11
N ALA A 62 -0.54 -11.23 -12.97
CA ALA A 62 0.43 -10.50 -12.17
C ALA A 62 -0.24 -9.35 -11.44
N LEU A 63 0.40 -8.78 -10.41
CA LEU A 63 -0.08 -7.56 -9.76
C LEU A 63 0.32 -6.32 -10.59
N ALA A 64 -0.67 -5.50 -10.90
CA ALA A 64 -0.48 -4.24 -11.62
C ALA A 64 0.45 -3.28 -10.87
N GLY A 65 1.45 -2.73 -11.55
CA GLY A 65 2.38 -1.77 -10.95
C GLY A 65 3.30 -2.33 -9.86
N VAL A 66 3.35 -3.65 -9.70
CA VAL A 66 4.11 -4.33 -8.64
C VAL A 66 5.03 -5.42 -9.19
N ASP A 67 4.49 -6.28 -10.03
CA ASP A 67 5.23 -7.46 -10.49
C ASP A 67 6.10 -7.17 -11.72
N ALA A 68 7.24 -7.83 -11.77
CA ALA A 68 7.96 -8.04 -13.00
C ALA A 68 7.68 -9.46 -13.51
N VAL A 69 7.12 -9.57 -14.71
CA VAL A 69 6.85 -10.84 -15.36
C VAL A 69 8.04 -11.28 -16.22
N THR A 70 8.26 -12.58 -16.31
CA THR A 70 9.24 -13.17 -17.23
C THR A 70 8.51 -13.75 -18.43
N ILE A 71 8.82 -13.23 -19.63
CA ILE A 71 8.29 -13.72 -20.90
C ILE A 71 9.36 -14.55 -21.56
N THR A 72 9.04 -15.80 -21.90
CA THR A 72 9.93 -16.71 -22.64
C THR A 72 9.40 -16.91 -24.06
N GLY A 73 10.29 -16.95 -25.03
CA GLY A 73 9.92 -17.10 -26.44
C GLY A 73 11.10 -17.02 -27.38
N ASN A 74 10.87 -16.53 -28.60
CA ASN A 74 11.89 -16.45 -29.64
C ASN A 74 11.84 -15.12 -30.38
N ASN A 75 12.95 -14.77 -31.04
CA ASN A 75 13.14 -13.59 -31.88
C ASN A 75 13.01 -12.27 -31.12
N PHE A 76 13.38 -12.24 -29.84
CA PHE A 76 13.43 -11.01 -29.06
C PHE A 76 14.73 -10.25 -29.36
N SER A 77 14.71 -8.93 -29.24
CA SER A 77 15.93 -8.14 -29.26
C SER A 77 16.66 -8.26 -27.92
N ILE A 78 17.98 -8.30 -27.98
CA ILE A 78 18.83 -8.24 -26.77
C ILE A 78 18.86 -6.82 -26.16
N GLN A 79 18.34 -5.83 -26.86
CA GLN A 79 18.21 -4.46 -26.39
C GLN A 79 16.82 -4.26 -25.74
N PRO A 80 16.72 -3.94 -24.44
CA PRO A 80 15.43 -3.79 -23.77
C PRO A 80 14.47 -2.82 -24.47
N HIS A 81 14.96 -1.67 -24.92
CA HIS A 81 14.16 -0.61 -25.53
C HIS A 81 13.60 -0.94 -26.93
N GLU A 82 14.12 -1.97 -27.59
CA GLU A 82 13.64 -2.46 -28.88
C GLU A 82 12.49 -3.48 -28.74
N ASN A 83 12.23 -3.98 -27.53
CA ASN A 83 11.10 -4.86 -27.24
C ASN A 83 9.93 -4.04 -26.68
N LEU A 84 8.83 -4.02 -27.37
CA LEU A 84 7.62 -3.27 -27.01
C LEU A 84 6.57 -4.27 -26.52
N VAL A 85 6.45 -4.44 -25.20
CA VAL A 85 5.52 -5.39 -24.60
C VAL A 85 4.26 -4.66 -24.17
N TYR A 86 3.09 -5.21 -24.53
CA TYR A 86 1.77 -4.63 -24.27
C TYR A 86 0.92 -5.58 -23.43
N PHE A 87 0.38 -5.04 -22.35
CA PHE A 87 -0.67 -5.63 -21.53
C PHE A 87 -1.99 -4.97 -21.95
N GLY A 88 -2.72 -5.57 -22.90
CA GLY A 88 -3.84 -4.93 -23.57
C GLY A 88 -3.38 -3.70 -24.39
N THR A 89 -3.74 -2.50 -23.91
CA THR A 89 -3.31 -1.22 -24.51
C THR A 89 -2.12 -0.60 -23.81
N ASP A 90 -1.79 -1.05 -22.61
CA ASP A 90 -0.76 -0.44 -21.77
C ASP A 90 0.59 -1.10 -22.00
N ARG A 91 1.62 -0.27 -22.03
CA ARG A 91 2.98 -0.73 -22.23
C ARG A 91 3.65 -1.10 -20.91
N GLY A 92 4.24 -2.29 -20.84
CA GLY A 92 5.16 -2.68 -19.78
C GLY A 92 6.58 -2.19 -20.03
N ASP A 93 7.34 -1.98 -18.97
CA ASP A 93 8.73 -1.56 -19.02
C ASP A 93 9.65 -2.78 -19.04
N VAL A 94 10.41 -2.95 -20.14
CA VAL A 94 11.36 -4.06 -20.29
C VAL A 94 12.62 -3.75 -19.48
N LEU A 95 12.84 -4.50 -18.41
CA LEU A 95 13.96 -4.33 -17.49
C LEU A 95 15.22 -5.05 -17.99
N GLU A 96 15.03 -6.27 -18.51
CA GLU A 96 16.10 -7.14 -18.99
C GLU A 96 15.65 -7.84 -20.26
N ALA A 97 16.59 -8.06 -21.21
CA ALA A 97 16.30 -8.71 -22.48
C ALA A 97 17.42 -9.66 -22.94
N SER A 98 17.03 -10.79 -23.50
CA SER A 98 17.84 -11.70 -24.27
C SER A 98 17.08 -12.15 -25.51
N ALA A 99 17.67 -12.91 -26.39
CA ALA A 99 17.01 -13.40 -27.61
C ALA A 99 15.78 -14.32 -27.35
N THR A 100 15.66 -14.86 -26.12
CA THR A 100 14.63 -15.84 -25.77
C THR A 100 13.89 -15.53 -24.47
N GLN A 101 14.27 -14.47 -23.76
CA GLN A 101 13.65 -14.13 -22.48
C GLN A 101 13.66 -12.62 -22.25
N LEU A 102 12.54 -12.09 -21.78
CA LEU A 102 12.38 -10.71 -21.30
C LEU A 102 11.93 -10.72 -19.86
N ARG A 103 12.41 -9.75 -19.07
CA ARG A 103 11.85 -9.40 -17.78
C ARG A 103 11.19 -8.05 -17.90
N VAL A 104 9.87 -7.99 -17.63
CA VAL A 104 9.03 -6.83 -17.94
C VAL A 104 8.26 -6.42 -16.69
N PHE A 105 8.38 -5.16 -16.29
CA PHE A 105 7.58 -4.60 -15.20
C PHE A 105 6.15 -4.33 -15.69
N ALA A 106 5.16 -4.84 -14.97
CA ALA A 106 3.75 -4.70 -15.34
C ALA A 106 3.26 -3.25 -15.15
N PRO A 107 2.43 -2.72 -16.05
CA PRO A 107 1.88 -1.38 -15.89
C PRO A 107 0.91 -1.31 -14.69
N ASN A 108 0.83 -0.13 -14.06
CA ASN A 108 -0.07 0.12 -12.93
C ASN A 108 -1.50 0.45 -13.42
N ASN A 109 -2.12 -0.51 -14.10
CA ASN A 109 -3.51 -0.42 -14.54
C ASN A 109 -4.16 -1.81 -14.47
N PRO A 110 -4.88 -2.14 -13.40
CA PRO A 110 -5.54 -3.43 -13.24
C PRO A 110 -6.55 -3.69 -14.36
N GLN A 111 -6.46 -4.87 -14.98
CA GLN A 111 -7.35 -5.32 -16.04
C GLN A 111 -7.69 -6.81 -15.84
N PRO A 112 -8.95 -7.19 -15.63
CA PRO A 112 -9.34 -8.56 -15.32
C PRO A 112 -9.19 -9.51 -16.52
N GLU A 113 -9.19 -8.95 -17.73
CA GLU A 113 -9.00 -9.68 -18.99
C GLU A 113 -8.21 -8.79 -19.96
N LEU A 114 -7.09 -9.30 -20.44
CA LEU A 114 -6.28 -8.62 -21.43
C LEU A 114 -5.55 -9.62 -22.34
N GLU A 115 -5.08 -9.15 -23.47
CA GLU A 115 -4.16 -9.88 -24.35
C GLU A 115 -2.74 -9.32 -24.16
N LEU A 116 -1.84 -10.20 -23.74
CA LEU A 116 -0.41 -9.90 -23.73
C LEU A 116 0.17 -10.17 -25.12
N ARG A 117 0.85 -9.20 -25.67
CA ARG A 117 1.54 -9.27 -26.96
C ARG A 117 2.75 -8.39 -26.98
N MET A 118 3.61 -8.56 -27.96
CA MET A 118 4.79 -7.72 -28.11
C MET A 118 5.14 -7.46 -29.59
N ALA A 119 5.90 -6.39 -29.80
CA ALA A 119 6.56 -6.12 -31.06
C ALA A 119 8.06 -5.94 -30.82
N VAL A 120 8.85 -6.23 -31.83
CA VAL A 120 10.29 -5.97 -31.85
C VAL A 120 10.60 -4.95 -32.95
N VAL A 121 11.41 -3.94 -32.62
CA VAL A 121 11.82 -2.92 -33.61
C VAL A 121 12.53 -3.58 -34.78
N GLY A 122 11.97 -3.44 -35.99
CA GLY A 122 12.48 -4.06 -37.21
C GLY A 122 11.77 -5.35 -37.64
N ALA A 123 10.89 -5.93 -36.81
CA ALA A 123 9.94 -6.93 -37.24
C ALA A 123 8.69 -6.26 -37.82
N GLU A 124 7.98 -6.95 -38.72
CA GLU A 124 6.79 -6.39 -39.40
C GLU A 124 5.52 -6.61 -38.57
N ASN A 125 5.43 -7.72 -37.86
CA ASN A 125 4.22 -8.10 -37.13
C ASN A 125 4.44 -8.16 -35.62
N PHE A 126 3.33 -8.09 -34.89
CA PHE A 126 3.32 -8.45 -33.48
C PHE A 126 3.50 -9.97 -33.28
N SER A 127 3.85 -10.36 -32.06
CA SER A 127 3.81 -11.75 -31.64
C SER A 127 2.38 -12.31 -31.70
N ASN A 128 2.25 -13.62 -31.49
CA ASN A 128 1.00 -14.22 -31.02
C ASN A 128 0.55 -13.54 -29.71
N THR A 129 -0.76 -13.64 -29.39
CA THR A 129 -1.34 -13.14 -28.14
C THR A 129 -1.47 -14.26 -27.13
N LEU A 130 -1.29 -13.93 -25.83
CA LEU A 130 -1.63 -14.80 -24.72
C LEU A 130 -2.69 -14.11 -23.85
N PRO A 131 -3.76 -14.83 -23.43
CA PRO A 131 -4.69 -14.30 -22.44
C PRO A 131 -3.96 -14.12 -21.11
N TYR A 132 -4.14 -12.97 -20.51
CA TYR A 132 -3.50 -12.60 -19.25
C TYR A 132 -4.39 -11.71 -18.40
N ARG A 133 -3.98 -11.39 -17.18
CA ARG A 133 -4.72 -10.54 -16.25
C ARG A 133 -3.73 -9.73 -15.41
N LEU A 134 -4.08 -8.49 -15.13
CA LEU A 134 -3.42 -7.67 -14.13
C LEU A 134 -4.36 -7.47 -12.93
N ASP A 135 -4.03 -8.13 -11.82
CA ASP A 135 -4.78 -8.03 -10.58
C ASP A 135 -4.43 -6.74 -9.83
N PRO A 136 -5.37 -6.10 -9.15
CA PRO A 136 -5.07 -4.97 -8.31
C PRO A 136 -4.24 -5.42 -7.08
N PRO A 137 -3.19 -4.66 -6.70
CA PRO A 137 -2.38 -4.96 -5.51
C PRO A 137 -3.13 -4.73 -4.20
N PHE A 138 -4.20 -3.94 -4.23
CA PHE A 138 -5.15 -3.77 -3.14
C PHE A 138 -6.56 -3.50 -3.69
N VAL A 139 -7.55 -3.72 -2.85
CA VAL A 139 -8.96 -3.36 -3.13
C VAL A 139 -9.58 -2.74 -1.88
N GLU A 140 -10.48 -1.77 -2.09
CA GLU A 140 -11.34 -1.27 -1.01
C GLU A 140 -12.23 -2.40 -0.50
N PHE A 141 -12.48 -2.42 0.82
CA PHE A 141 -13.15 -3.54 1.46
C PHE A 141 -14.18 -3.09 2.50
N GLY A 142 -15.34 -3.75 2.53
CA GLY A 142 -16.33 -3.59 3.58
C GLY A 142 -17.26 -2.39 3.44
N ASP A 143 -17.31 -1.75 2.29
CA ASP A 143 -18.24 -0.64 1.98
C ASP A 143 -18.24 0.46 3.06
N VAL A 144 -17.03 0.93 3.41
CA VAL A 144 -16.85 2.05 4.34
C VAL A 144 -17.18 3.35 3.60
N ARG A 145 -18.05 4.17 4.20
CA ARG A 145 -18.56 5.40 3.57
C ARG A 145 -17.68 6.60 3.91
N ASP A 146 -17.65 7.62 3.06
CA ASP A 146 -16.80 8.82 3.20
C ASP A 146 -16.93 9.57 4.53
N PHE A 147 -18.06 9.42 5.23
CA PHE A 147 -18.33 10.04 6.53
C PHE A 147 -18.05 9.10 7.72
N GLU A 148 -17.55 7.90 7.46
CA GLU A 148 -17.23 6.90 8.45
C GLU A 148 -15.71 6.83 8.65
N ASP A 149 -15.28 6.68 9.90
CA ASP A 149 -13.88 6.48 10.26
C ASP A 149 -13.71 5.15 11.00
N ILE A 150 -12.61 4.46 10.70
CA ILE A 150 -12.23 3.20 11.31
C ILE A 150 -11.08 3.44 12.29
N SER A 151 -11.20 2.92 13.51
CA SER A 151 -10.16 3.09 14.53
C SER A 151 -9.45 1.79 14.92
N GLY A 152 -10.16 0.72 15.18
CA GLY A 152 -9.59 -0.60 15.50
C GLY A 152 -10.18 -1.67 14.58
N ILE A 153 -9.38 -2.64 14.18
CA ILE A 153 -9.81 -3.78 13.37
C ILE A 153 -9.24 -5.08 13.93
N ALA A 154 -10.02 -6.17 13.85
CA ALA A 154 -9.60 -7.52 14.22
C ALA A 154 -10.29 -8.55 13.33
N THR A 155 -9.75 -9.77 13.26
CA THR A 155 -10.37 -10.89 12.56
C THR A 155 -10.65 -12.04 13.50
N ASP A 156 -11.80 -12.71 13.31
CA ASP A 156 -12.08 -13.98 14.01
C ASP A 156 -11.43 -15.18 13.30
N SER A 157 -11.51 -16.35 13.93
CA SER A 157 -10.99 -17.61 13.37
C SER A 157 -11.65 -18.02 12.05
N GLY A 158 -12.87 -17.51 11.76
CA GLY A 158 -13.60 -17.71 10.51
C GLY A 158 -13.15 -16.77 9.37
N GLY A 159 -12.23 -15.83 9.65
CA GLY A 159 -11.75 -14.84 8.70
C GLY A 159 -12.70 -13.67 8.48
N ASN A 160 -13.73 -13.49 9.34
CA ASN A 160 -14.53 -12.27 9.31
C ASN A 160 -13.73 -11.13 9.92
N LEU A 161 -13.81 -9.96 9.30
CA LEU A 161 -13.21 -8.73 9.81
C LEU A 161 -14.22 -7.98 10.68
N TYR A 162 -13.75 -7.48 11.80
CA TYR A 162 -14.51 -6.61 12.70
C TYR A 162 -13.83 -5.25 12.76
N ALA A 163 -14.63 -4.18 12.73
CA ALA A 163 -14.11 -2.83 12.71
C ALA A 163 -14.89 -1.91 13.65
N SER A 164 -14.16 -1.18 14.47
CA SER A 164 -14.73 -0.10 15.30
C SER A 164 -14.99 1.11 14.42
N LEU A 165 -16.26 1.55 14.39
CA LEU A 165 -16.78 2.55 13.47
C LEU A 165 -17.23 3.81 14.20
N THR A 166 -16.85 4.95 13.67
CA THR A 166 -17.50 6.25 13.97
C THR A 166 -18.12 6.81 12.69
N ALA A 167 -19.19 7.58 12.83
CA ALA A 167 -19.82 8.30 11.72
C ALA A 167 -20.05 9.76 12.13
N PHE A 168 -19.61 10.70 11.31
CA PHE A 168 -19.64 12.12 11.65
C PHE A 168 -19.01 12.44 13.03
N GLY A 169 -17.96 11.68 13.40
CA GLY A 169 -17.28 11.81 14.70
C GLY A 169 -17.99 11.19 15.90
N ALA A 170 -19.19 10.58 15.72
CA ALA A 170 -19.90 9.90 16.78
C ALA A 170 -19.69 8.37 16.69
N ALA A 171 -19.54 7.71 17.84
CA ALA A 171 -19.41 6.25 17.87
C ALA A 171 -20.70 5.57 17.36
N VAL A 172 -20.52 4.58 16.49
CA VAL A 172 -21.60 3.70 16.00
C VAL A 172 -21.55 2.35 16.68
N GLY A 173 -20.34 1.80 16.80
CA GLY A 173 -20.11 0.48 17.38
C GLY A 173 -19.10 -0.32 16.58
N ILE A 174 -19.31 -1.64 16.58
CA ILE A 174 -18.49 -2.58 15.81
C ILE A 174 -19.34 -3.17 14.69
N ILE A 175 -18.84 -3.13 13.49
CA ILE A 175 -19.39 -3.83 12.33
C ILE A 175 -18.62 -5.13 12.10
N ARG A 176 -19.29 -6.10 11.46
CA ARG A 176 -18.69 -7.33 10.95
C ARG A 176 -18.74 -7.33 9.43
N ILE A 177 -17.65 -7.71 8.79
CA ILE A 177 -17.51 -7.84 7.36
C ILE A 177 -17.08 -9.27 7.04
N THR A 178 -17.84 -9.99 6.23
CA THR A 178 -17.46 -11.36 5.82
C THR A 178 -16.25 -11.35 4.88
N PRO A 179 -15.56 -12.48 4.67
CA PRO A 179 -14.47 -12.57 3.68
C PRO A 179 -14.91 -12.18 2.26
N GLY A 180 -16.21 -12.28 1.95
CA GLY A 180 -16.81 -11.83 0.70
C GLY A 180 -17.10 -10.33 0.62
N GLY A 181 -16.84 -9.56 1.70
CA GLY A 181 -17.08 -8.11 1.76
C GLY A 181 -18.47 -7.71 2.24
N GLU A 182 -19.33 -8.65 2.63
CA GLU A 182 -20.69 -8.35 3.13
C GLU A 182 -20.63 -7.76 4.54
N ARG A 183 -21.13 -6.55 4.70
CA ARG A 183 -21.15 -5.80 5.96
C ARG A 183 -22.44 -6.03 6.75
N SER A 184 -22.32 -6.11 8.07
CA SER A 184 -23.45 -6.15 9.02
C SER A 184 -23.06 -5.53 10.36
N ASP A 185 -24.08 -5.04 11.12
CA ASP A 185 -23.84 -4.60 12.49
C ASP A 185 -23.55 -5.81 13.39
N TYR A 186 -22.55 -5.66 14.25
CA TYR A 186 -22.17 -6.69 15.23
C TYR A 186 -22.51 -6.28 16.65
N LEU A 187 -22.03 -5.11 17.09
CA LEU A 187 -22.21 -4.61 18.45
C LEU A 187 -22.39 -3.08 18.43
N SER A 188 -23.47 -2.59 19.00
CA SER A 188 -23.65 -1.14 19.24
C SER A 188 -22.78 -0.71 20.42
N SER A 189 -22.09 0.42 20.28
CA SER A 189 -21.28 0.98 21.36
C SER A 189 -21.36 2.51 21.35
N PRO A 190 -21.59 3.14 22.50
CA PRO A 190 -21.60 4.61 22.60
C PRO A 190 -20.18 5.21 22.61
N PHE A 191 -19.16 4.37 22.53
CA PHE A 191 -17.76 4.77 22.57
C PHE A 191 -17.01 4.17 21.38
N PRO A 192 -16.10 4.92 20.74
CA PRO A 192 -15.17 4.37 19.76
C PRO A 192 -14.11 3.52 20.49
N TRP A 193 -13.71 2.42 19.86
CA TRP A 193 -12.64 1.55 20.36
C TRP A 193 -11.35 1.92 19.61
N ALA A 194 -10.32 2.31 20.35
CA ALA A 194 -9.02 2.66 19.75
C ALA A 194 -8.36 1.43 19.11
N ASP A 195 -8.56 0.26 19.75
CA ASP A 195 -8.12 -1.02 19.22
C ASP A 195 -8.99 -2.16 19.74
N ILE A 196 -9.07 -3.24 18.97
CA ILE A 196 -9.82 -4.46 19.31
C ILE A 196 -9.04 -5.68 18.86
N GLU A 197 -9.14 -6.80 19.60
CA GLU A 197 -8.48 -8.05 19.27
C GLU A 197 -9.28 -9.26 19.79
N PHE A 198 -9.33 -10.35 19.03
CA PHE A 198 -9.92 -11.60 19.49
C PHE A 198 -8.93 -12.38 20.34
N GLY A 199 -9.44 -13.06 21.34
CA GLY A 199 -8.70 -14.06 22.11
C GLY A 199 -8.98 -15.48 21.61
N PRO A 200 -8.20 -16.48 22.08
CA PRO A 200 -8.36 -17.88 21.71
C PRO A 200 -9.71 -18.47 22.13
N ASP A 201 -10.38 -17.87 23.13
CA ASP A 201 -11.74 -18.18 23.57
C ASP A 201 -12.84 -17.55 22.69
N ASN A 202 -12.45 -16.90 21.61
CA ASN A 202 -13.33 -16.13 20.72
C ASN A 202 -14.04 -14.93 21.39
N SER A 203 -13.54 -14.49 22.56
CA SER A 203 -13.93 -13.21 23.15
C SER A 203 -13.25 -12.07 22.43
N LEU A 204 -13.97 -10.96 22.27
CA LEU A 204 -13.42 -9.73 21.70
C LEU A 204 -12.96 -8.81 22.83
N TYR A 205 -11.67 -8.51 22.88
CA TYR A 205 -11.09 -7.54 23.79
C TYR A 205 -10.98 -6.18 23.12
N GLY A 206 -11.08 -5.09 23.90
CA GLY A 206 -10.99 -3.74 23.35
C GLY A 206 -10.46 -2.73 24.36
N VAL A 207 -9.79 -1.70 23.83
CA VAL A 207 -9.28 -0.54 24.57
C VAL A 207 -9.74 0.77 23.92
N ARG A 208 -9.86 1.86 24.72
CA ARG A 208 -10.44 3.12 24.25
C ARG A 208 -9.86 4.36 24.93
N SER A 209 -8.56 4.46 25.03
CA SER A 209 -7.87 5.61 25.65
C SER A 209 -8.26 5.87 27.11
N VAL A 210 -8.57 4.81 27.84
CA VAL A 210 -8.75 4.78 29.30
C VAL A 210 -7.87 3.68 29.90
N ARG A 211 -7.74 3.64 31.23
CA ARG A 211 -6.93 2.64 31.96
C ARG A 211 -7.64 1.28 32.14
N ALA A 212 -8.49 0.89 31.24
CA ALA A 212 -9.25 -0.36 31.35
C ALA A 212 -9.22 -1.13 30.05
N ILE A 213 -9.14 -2.44 30.16
CA ILE A 213 -9.37 -3.39 29.08
C ILE A 213 -10.81 -3.89 29.23
N PHE A 214 -11.51 -3.97 28.12
CA PHE A 214 -12.89 -4.42 28.07
C PHE A 214 -12.97 -5.75 27.29
N GLN A 215 -14.01 -6.54 27.57
CA GLN A 215 -14.28 -7.82 26.92
C GLN A 215 -15.75 -7.92 26.54
N SER A 216 -16.01 -8.46 25.35
CA SER A 216 -17.32 -8.93 24.91
C SER A 216 -17.21 -10.41 24.57
N THR A 217 -18.14 -11.22 25.06
CA THR A 217 -18.15 -12.68 24.85
C THR A 217 -18.92 -13.11 23.61
N GLY A 218 -19.28 -12.18 22.73
CA GLY A 218 -19.91 -12.47 21.46
C GLY A 218 -21.06 -11.55 21.07
N LYS A 219 -21.70 -11.84 19.95
CA LYS A 219 -22.79 -11.03 19.37
C LYS A 219 -23.92 -10.85 20.38
N GLY A 220 -24.30 -9.60 20.61
CA GLY A 220 -25.36 -9.22 21.55
C GLY A 220 -24.92 -9.08 23.00
N SER A 221 -23.62 -9.29 23.28
CA SER A 221 -23.03 -9.06 24.60
C SER A 221 -22.28 -7.75 24.61
N ASP A 222 -22.74 -6.80 25.42
CA ASP A 222 -22.04 -5.53 25.58
C ASP A 222 -20.62 -5.73 26.15
N PHE A 223 -19.72 -4.80 25.82
CA PHE A 223 -18.41 -4.76 26.46
C PHE A 223 -18.51 -4.51 27.96
N GLN A 224 -17.94 -5.41 28.73
CA GLN A 224 -17.77 -5.27 30.17
C GLN A 224 -16.31 -4.99 30.51
N VAL A 225 -16.07 -4.31 31.64
CA VAL A 225 -14.70 -4.12 32.13
C VAL A 225 -14.10 -5.47 32.47
N PHE A 226 -13.07 -5.89 31.77
CA PHE A 226 -12.31 -7.10 32.06
C PHE A 226 -11.28 -6.84 33.19
N ALA A 227 -10.41 -5.83 32.97
CA ALA A 227 -9.39 -5.47 33.97
C ALA A 227 -9.17 -3.94 33.96
N VAL A 228 -8.68 -3.43 35.08
CA VAL A 228 -8.35 -2.02 35.27
C VAL A 228 -6.88 -1.89 35.65
N ILE A 229 -6.13 -1.15 34.87
CA ILE A 229 -4.72 -0.86 35.14
C ILE A 229 -4.61 0.04 36.38
N PRO A 230 -3.74 -0.30 37.36
CA PRO A 230 -3.60 0.47 38.59
C PRO A 230 -3.17 1.92 38.40
N ASN A 231 -2.25 2.16 37.43
CA ASN A 231 -1.76 3.49 37.13
C ASN A 231 -2.89 4.38 36.55
N ARG A 232 -3.19 5.49 37.19
CA ARG A 232 -4.33 6.38 36.84
C ARG A 232 -4.05 7.25 35.61
N SER A 233 -2.80 7.45 35.25
CA SER A 233 -2.42 8.22 34.06
C SER A 233 -2.48 7.41 32.77
N THR A 234 -2.54 6.08 32.86
CA THR A 234 -2.56 5.17 31.70
C THR A 234 -3.72 5.45 30.77
N ARG A 235 -3.42 5.46 29.45
CA ARG A 235 -4.37 5.60 28.34
C ARG A 235 -4.07 4.52 27.32
N LEU A 236 -4.75 3.38 27.43
CA LEU A 236 -4.55 2.23 26.54
C LEU A 236 -5.12 2.53 25.15
N THR A 237 -4.32 2.35 24.11
CA THR A 237 -4.70 2.58 22.72
C THR A 237 -4.42 1.39 21.82
N THR A 238 -3.73 0.36 22.32
CA THR A 238 -3.45 -0.87 21.59
C THR A 238 -3.56 -2.08 22.52
N VAL A 239 -3.98 -3.22 21.97
CA VAL A 239 -4.19 -4.48 22.67
C VAL A 239 -3.90 -5.65 21.73
N THR A 240 -3.23 -6.67 22.26
CA THR A 240 -3.08 -7.97 21.57
C THR A 240 -3.23 -9.10 22.58
N VAL A 241 -3.55 -10.31 22.12
CA VAL A 241 -3.79 -11.49 22.97
C VAL A 241 -2.91 -12.63 22.46
N ASP A 242 -2.25 -13.34 23.38
CA ASP A 242 -1.46 -14.51 23.02
C ASP A 242 -2.31 -15.80 23.00
N ALA A 243 -1.72 -16.90 22.53
CA ALA A 243 -2.37 -18.21 22.43
C ALA A 243 -2.79 -18.78 23.80
N ASN A 244 -2.24 -18.30 24.90
CA ASN A 244 -2.61 -18.71 26.26
C ASN A 244 -3.76 -17.86 26.84
N GLY A 245 -4.18 -16.82 26.09
CA GLY A 245 -5.20 -15.88 26.51
C GLY A 245 -4.67 -14.74 27.38
N ARG A 246 -3.35 -14.57 27.54
CA ARG A 246 -2.77 -13.41 28.20
C ARG A 246 -2.94 -12.21 27.28
N ILE A 247 -3.37 -11.09 27.87
CA ILE A 247 -3.61 -9.85 27.17
C ILE A 247 -2.42 -8.92 27.37
N TRP A 248 -1.89 -8.39 26.27
CA TRP A 248 -0.90 -7.34 26.28
C TRP A 248 -1.56 -6.03 25.88
N ALA A 249 -1.26 -4.95 26.59
CA ALA A 249 -1.86 -3.65 26.32
C ALA A 249 -0.87 -2.52 26.60
N ALA A 250 -0.95 -1.46 25.81
CA ALA A 250 -0.13 -0.26 25.95
C ALA A 250 -0.86 0.97 25.39
N GLY A 251 -0.20 2.11 25.41
CA GLY A 251 -0.73 3.35 24.82
C GLY A 251 0.12 4.57 25.10
N ASN A 252 -0.52 5.73 25.02
CA ASN A 252 0.17 7.03 25.10
C ASN A 252 0.79 7.24 26.50
N ASN A 253 2.07 7.61 26.51
CA ASN A 253 2.85 7.91 27.73
C ASN A 253 2.74 6.82 28.80
N SER A 254 2.68 5.58 28.39
CA SER A 254 2.47 4.49 29.32
C SER A 254 3.40 3.33 29.08
N ASP A 255 3.64 2.66 30.19
CA ASP A 255 4.32 1.40 30.28
C ASP A 255 3.59 0.32 29.48
N LEU A 256 4.24 -0.83 29.31
CA LEU A 256 3.63 -2.03 28.78
C LEU A 256 2.96 -2.82 29.92
N TYR A 257 1.85 -3.42 29.62
CA TYR A 257 1.08 -4.20 30.60
C TYR A 257 0.79 -5.60 30.08
N SER A 258 0.95 -6.62 30.94
CA SER A 258 0.34 -7.92 30.71
C SER A 258 -0.78 -8.15 31.72
N VAL A 259 -1.86 -8.79 31.28
CA VAL A 259 -3.03 -9.09 32.09
C VAL A 259 -3.42 -10.53 31.86
N GLU A 260 -3.42 -11.30 32.96
CA GLU A 260 -3.80 -12.70 32.94
C GLU A 260 -5.33 -12.87 32.96
N GLN A 261 -5.81 -14.08 32.69
CA GLN A 261 -7.23 -14.40 32.73
C GLN A 261 -7.84 -14.28 34.15
N ASP A 262 -7.04 -14.41 35.21
CA ASP A 262 -7.44 -14.12 36.59
C ASP A 262 -7.48 -12.61 36.91
N LYS A 263 -7.20 -11.76 35.92
CA LYS A 263 -7.16 -10.29 36.00
C LYS A 263 -5.98 -9.71 36.77
N SER A 264 -4.99 -10.52 37.10
CA SER A 264 -3.74 -10.01 37.65
C SER A 264 -3.01 -9.15 36.54
N VAL A 265 -2.48 -8.01 36.98
CA VAL A 265 -1.85 -7.03 36.10
C VAL A 265 -0.37 -6.95 36.45
N LYS A 266 0.49 -7.07 35.45
CA LYS A 266 1.92 -6.80 35.57
C LYS A 266 2.28 -5.61 34.70
N MET A 267 3.15 -4.74 35.22
CA MET A 267 3.62 -3.53 34.54
C MET A 267 5.12 -3.69 34.23
N TYR A 268 5.48 -3.22 33.04
CA TYR A 268 6.87 -3.14 32.57
C TYR A 268 7.15 -1.69 32.19
N GLU A 269 8.11 -1.06 32.84
CA GLU A 269 8.49 0.32 32.59
C GLU A 269 9.03 0.49 31.16
N PHE A 270 8.45 1.42 30.42
CA PHE A 270 8.84 1.74 29.06
C PHE A 270 8.49 3.18 28.71
N GLU A 271 9.50 4.01 28.51
CA GLU A 271 9.34 5.45 28.27
C GLU A 271 9.14 5.74 26.77
N ALA A 272 8.01 5.34 26.19
CA ALA A 272 7.64 5.69 24.84
C ALA A 272 6.12 5.89 24.70
N ASP A 273 5.72 6.71 23.75
CA ASP A 273 4.34 6.84 23.30
C ASP A 273 4.04 5.66 22.36
N VAL A 274 3.50 4.57 22.94
CA VAL A 274 3.24 3.32 22.21
C VAL A 274 2.05 3.50 21.27
N ARG A 275 2.26 3.18 20.01
CA ARG A 275 1.27 3.27 18.94
C ARG A 275 0.61 1.94 18.65
N ASP A 276 1.42 0.88 18.63
CA ASP A 276 0.92 -0.48 18.40
C ASP A 276 1.85 -1.54 18.98
N ILE A 277 1.29 -2.72 19.24
CA ILE A 277 2.01 -3.89 19.73
C ILE A 277 1.59 -5.13 18.93
N ALA A 278 2.53 -6.03 18.67
CA ALA A 278 2.28 -7.29 17.97
C ALA A 278 3.13 -8.42 18.57
N LEU A 279 2.58 -9.63 18.55
CA LEU A 279 3.28 -10.84 18.99
C LEU A 279 3.80 -11.61 17.79
N PHE A 280 5.06 -12.07 17.88
CA PHE A 280 5.60 -13.01 16.93
C PHE A 280 6.69 -13.86 17.62
N ASP A 281 6.59 -15.19 17.48
CA ASP A 281 7.38 -16.15 18.26
C ASP A 281 7.30 -15.80 19.76
N ASP A 282 8.42 -15.84 20.45
CA ASP A 282 8.51 -15.52 21.89
C ASP A 282 8.87 -14.03 22.10
N PHE A 283 8.32 -13.10 21.27
CA PHE A 283 8.60 -11.68 21.39
C PHE A 283 7.34 -10.83 21.32
N LEU A 284 7.31 -9.77 22.15
CA LEU A 284 6.41 -8.63 21.99
C LEU A 284 7.13 -7.53 21.20
N TYR A 285 6.62 -7.19 20.02
CA TYR A 285 7.10 -6.07 19.23
C TYR A 285 6.28 -4.83 19.55
N VAL A 286 6.93 -3.68 19.54
CA VAL A 286 6.36 -2.39 19.92
C VAL A 286 6.73 -1.34 18.87
N ALA A 287 5.73 -0.67 18.31
CA ALA A 287 5.90 0.55 17.56
C ALA A 287 5.57 1.74 18.45
N GLY A 288 6.41 2.76 18.48
CA GLY A 288 6.17 3.94 19.30
C GLY A 288 7.06 5.12 18.97
N LEU A 289 6.86 6.19 19.72
CA LEU A 289 7.63 7.42 19.66
C LEU A 289 8.40 7.60 20.97
N GLN A 290 9.69 7.79 20.86
CA GLN A 290 10.55 8.23 21.95
C GLN A 290 11.29 9.49 21.48
N ASP A 291 11.15 10.60 22.20
CA ASP A 291 11.71 11.90 21.82
C ASP A 291 11.36 12.32 20.37
N GLU A 292 10.12 12.11 19.95
CA GLU A 292 9.60 12.36 18.59
C GLU A 292 10.22 11.44 17.50
N ILE A 293 11.05 10.48 17.85
CA ILE A 293 11.64 9.51 16.94
C ILE A 293 10.78 8.26 16.92
N SER A 294 10.29 7.86 15.75
CA SER A 294 9.53 6.63 15.57
C SER A 294 10.44 5.44 15.44
N MET A 295 10.25 4.49 16.33
CA MET A 295 11.09 3.30 16.48
C MET A 295 10.24 2.04 16.56
N ILE A 296 10.85 0.92 16.18
CA ILE A 296 10.37 -0.43 16.46
C ILE A 296 11.33 -1.08 17.46
N TRP A 297 10.78 -1.59 18.54
CA TRP A 297 11.49 -2.41 19.53
C TRP A 297 10.90 -3.81 19.57
N ARG A 298 11.61 -4.75 20.16
CA ARG A 298 11.07 -6.02 20.62
C ARG A 298 11.54 -6.37 22.03
N PHE A 299 10.73 -7.10 22.73
CA PHE A 299 11.00 -7.61 24.08
C PHE A 299 10.88 -9.13 24.05
N PRO A 300 11.89 -9.90 24.46
CA PRO A 300 11.75 -11.33 24.60
C PRO A 300 10.76 -11.63 25.73
N ILE A 301 9.92 -12.64 25.53
CA ILE A 301 8.98 -13.16 26.52
C ILE A 301 9.56 -14.45 27.07
N ASP A 302 9.83 -14.52 28.36
CA ASP A 302 10.38 -15.73 28.98
C ASP A 302 9.31 -16.80 29.21
N ALA A 303 9.72 -17.98 29.71
CA ALA A 303 8.80 -19.09 29.95
C ALA A 303 7.74 -18.80 31.03
N ASN A 304 7.91 -17.77 31.86
CA ASN A 304 6.91 -17.32 32.84
C ASN A 304 5.98 -16.26 32.22
N GLY A 305 6.30 -15.82 30.99
CA GLY A 305 5.61 -14.76 30.29
C GLY A 305 6.04 -13.36 30.74
N ASP A 306 7.25 -13.21 31.21
CA ASP A 306 7.82 -11.93 31.59
C ASP A 306 8.62 -11.32 30.45
N LEU A 307 8.52 -9.98 30.30
CA LEU A 307 9.31 -9.26 29.32
C LEU A 307 10.76 -9.12 29.80
N GLY A 308 11.69 -9.44 28.91
CA GLY A 308 13.11 -9.12 29.07
C GLY A 308 13.43 -7.69 28.64
N THR A 309 14.72 -7.44 28.39
CA THR A 309 15.20 -6.12 27.97
C THR A 309 14.80 -5.79 26.54
N ALA A 310 14.39 -4.54 26.30
CA ALA A 310 14.09 -4.03 24.97
C ALA A 310 15.30 -4.12 24.03
N GLU A 311 15.07 -4.55 22.82
CA GLU A 311 16.01 -4.52 21.71
C GLU A 311 15.45 -3.62 20.60
N GLU A 312 16.26 -2.64 20.15
CA GLU A 312 15.91 -1.80 19.02
C GLU A 312 16.00 -2.61 17.71
N ILE A 313 14.94 -2.58 16.92
CA ILE A 313 14.87 -3.28 15.63
C ILE A 313 15.13 -2.32 14.49
N MET A 314 14.40 -1.17 14.46
CA MET A 314 14.51 -0.21 13.36
C MET A 314 14.09 1.20 13.79
N ASN A 315 14.85 2.19 13.31
CA ASN A 315 14.49 3.60 13.42
C ASN A 315 13.72 4.01 12.15
N ILE A 316 12.41 4.11 12.25
CA ILE A 316 11.51 4.40 11.12
C ILE A 316 11.68 5.86 10.66
N THR A 317 11.78 6.81 11.59
CA THR A 317 11.99 8.22 11.25
C THR A 317 13.27 8.42 10.45
N SER A 318 14.39 7.80 10.86
CA SER A 318 15.66 8.02 10.18
C SER A 318 15.76 7.34 8.82
N GLN A 319 15.08 6.20 8.62
CA GLN A 319 15.19 5.42 7.39
C GLN A 319 14.13 5.80 6.36
N TYR A 320 12.92 6.17 6.80
CA TYR A 320 11.76 6.40 5.93
C TYR A 320 11.12 7.78 6.10
N GLY A 321 11.57 8.59 7.08
CA GLY A 321 11.01 9.92 7.32
C GLY A 321 9.54 9.91 7.78
N SER A 322 9.06 8.78 8.34
CA SER A 322 7.66 8.56 8.68
C SER A 322 7.49 8.10 10.13
N THR A 323 6.23 8.01 10.57
CA THR A 323 5.83 7.52 11.89
C THR A 323 5.13 6.17 11.76
N ALA A 324 5.55 5.17 12.54
CA ALA A 324 4.89 3.88 12.62
C ALA A 324 3.63 3.94 13.51
N PHE A 325 2.55 3.31 13.05
CA PHE A 325 1.26 3.24 13.74
C PHE A 325 0.71 1.84 13.91
N ALA A 326 1.11 0.90 13.07
CA ALA A 326 0.57 -0.45 13.04
C ALA A 326 1.67 -1.47 12.81
N LEU A 327 1.53 -2.63 13.45
CA LEU A 327 2.41 -3.78 13.31
C LEU A 327 1.61 -5.03 12.98
N SER A 328 2.10 -5.85 12.07
CA SER A 328 1.55 -7.19 11.85
C SER A 328 2.59 -8.10 11.23
N PHE A 329 2.49 -9.41 11.49
CA PHE A 329 3.45 -10.38 10.99
C PHE A 329 2.83 -11.34 9.97
N SER A 330 3.60 -11.71 8.95
CA SER A 330 3.31 -12.92 8.19
C SER A 330 3.70 -14.16 9.00
N SER A 331 3.14 -15.32 8.64
CA SER A 331 3.49 -16.62 9.24
C SER A 331 4.97 -17.00 9.11
N THR A 332 5.69 -16.35 8.20
CA THR A 332 7.13 -16.55 7.93
C THR A 332 8.02 -15.46 8.53
N GLY A 333 7.47 -14.61 9.39
CA GLY A 333 8.22 -13.64 10.20
C GLY A 333 8.56 -12.32 9.51
N GLN A 334 7.94 -12.00 8.37
CA GLN A 334 8.04 -10.64 7.84
C GLN A 334 7.11 -9.72 8.64
N LEU A 335 7.66 -8.58 9.08
CA LEU A 335 6.92 -7.55 9.79
C LEU A 335 6.42 -6.49 8.82
N TYR A 336 5.11 -6.27 8.81
CA TYR A 336 4.43 -5.17 8.12
C TYR A 336 4.27 -4.03 9.11
N VAL A 337 4.76 -2.86 8.72
CA VAL A 337 4.68 -1.63 9.53
C VAL A 337 3.83 -0.62 8.78
N GLY A 338 2.68 -0.26 9.35
CA GLY A 338 1.82 0.80 8.84
C GLY A 338 2.30 2.18 9.27
N THR A 339 2.38 3.13 8.36
CA THR A 339 2.95 4.47 8.59
C THR A 339 2.08 5.58 7.98
N ASP A 340 2.49 6.85 8.21
CA ASP A 340 1.98 8.05 7.56
C ASP A 340 2.84 8.53 6.39
N GLY A 341 3.81 7.73 5.97
CA GLY A 341 4.66 8.03 4.81
C GLY A 341 3.90 8.04 3.48
N THR A 342 4.56 8.53 2.43
CA THR A 342 4.03 8.49 1.06
C THR A 342 3.75 7.05 0.62
N ASP A 343 4.65 6.14 0.98
CA ASP A 343 4.48 4.69 0.85
C ASP A 343 4.17 4.14 2.25
N PRO A 344 2.89 3.92 2.57
CA PRO A 344 2.43 3.82 3.96
C PRO A 344 2.69 2.46 4.60
N VAL A 345 3.24 1.50 3.89
CA VAL A 345 3.57 0.17 4.42
C VAL A 345 5.03 -0.15 4.18
N ILE A 346 5.76 -0.41 5.26
CA ILE A 346 7.14 -0.88 5.22
C ILE A 346 7.12 -2.39 5.53
N LEU A 347 7.80 -3.18 4.72
CA LEU A 347 8.00 -4.61 4.92
C LEU A 347 9.41 -4.85 5.45
N ILE A 348 9.54 -5.32 6.68
CA ILE A 348 10.82 -5.67 7.32
C ILE A 348 10.98 -7.18 7.28
N GLN A 349 12.08 -7.66 6.69
CA GLN A 349 12.43 -9.06 6.62
C GLN A 349 12.98 -9.59 7.98
N PRO A 350 13.01 -10.92 8.20
CA PRO A 350 13.59 -11.49 9.42
C PRO A 350 15.06 -11.13 9.66
N ASP A 351 15.81 -10.80 8.60
CA ASP A 351 17.20 -10.31 8.69
C ASP A 351 17.29 -8.80 9.00
N ARG A 352 16.13 -8.15 9.26
CA ARG A 352 15.97 -6.71 9.54
C ARG A 352 16.22 -5.79 8.34
N THR A 353 16.32 -6.31 7.14
CA THR A 353 16.27 -5.46 5.94
C THR A 353 14.84 -4.99 5.73
N GLY A 354 14.65 -3.71 5.45
CA GLY A 354 13.34 -3.11 5.23
C GLY A 354 13.22 -2.51 3.83
N ALA A 355 12.02 -2.56 3.27
CA ALA A 355 11.66 -1.90 2.02
C ALA A 355 10.19 -1.47 2.05
N GLU A 356 9.86 -0.44 1.29
CA GLU A 356 8.48 -0.02 1.07
C GLU A 356 7.71 -1.11 0.30
N LEU A 357 6.51 -1.43 0.78
CA LEU A 357 5.64 -2.38 0.11
C LEU A 357 4.84 -1.67 -0.98
N TYR A 358 4.98 -2.09 -2.23
CA TYR A 358 4.26 -1.56 -3.39
C TYR A 358 4.39 -0.03 -3.53
N PRO A 359 5.61 0.50 -3.75
CA PRO A 359 5.87 1.93 -3.79
C PRO A 359 4.96 2.67 -4.79
N ASN A 360 4.42 3.81 -4.37
CA ASN A 360 3.51 4.67 -5.12
C ASN A 360 2.16 4.00 -5.52
N VAL A 361 1.76 2.93 -4.85
CA VAL A 361 0.55 2.17 -5.19
C VAL A 361 -0.49 2.23 -4.08
N LEU A 362 -0.09 2.05 -2.81
CA LEU A 362 -1.02 2.00 -1.69
C LEU A 362 -1.51 3.39 -1.27
N PRO A 363 -2.79 3.52 -0.81
CA PRO A 363 -3.29 4.79 -0.28
C PRO A 363 -2.62 5.13 1.05
N GLN A 364 -2.37 6.43 1.26
CA GLN A 364 -1.61 6.92 2.41
C GLN A 364 -2.31 6.71 3.75
N VAL A 365 -1.49 6.63 4.80
CA VAL A 365 -1.79 6.50 6.23
C VAL A 365 -2.48 5.20 6.61
N VAL A 366 -1.68 4.20 6.94
CA VAL A 366 -2.14 2.94 7.51
C VAL A 366 -2.01 2.98 9.04
N ARG A 367 -3.13 2.77 9.74
CA ARG A 367 -3.24 2.89 11.20
C ARG A 367 -3.39 1.57 11.95
N ARG A 368 -3.95 0.54 11.33
CA ARG A 368 -4.16 -0.79 11.92
C ARG A 368 -4.06 -1.86 10.85
N PHE A 369 -3.65 -3.03 11.25
CA PHE A 369 -3.67 -4.24 10.44
C PHE A 369 -4.49 -5.35 11.09
N ALA A 370 -5.06 -6.21 10.26
CA ALA A 370 -5.61 -7.50 10.69
C ALA A 370 -5.46 -8.52 9.55
N TRP A 371 -5.02 -9.74 9.86
CA TRP A 371 -4.94 -10.81 8.88
C TRP A 371 -6.26 -11.57 8.77
N GLY A 372 -6.78 -11.63 7.56
CA GLY A 372 -7.91 -12.46 7.21
C GLY A 372 -7.56 -13.92 6.95
N ALA A 373 -8.44 -14.63 6.24
CA ALA A 373 -8.14 -15.98 5.78
C ALA A 373 -7.16 -15.95 4.59
N GLY A 374 -6.24 -16.90 4.55
CA GLY A 374 -5.23 -17.01 3.49
C GLY A 374 -4.25 -15.84 3.52
N ASP A 375 -4.09 -15.18 2.38
CA ASP A 375 -3.13 -14.08 2.16
C ASP A 375 -3.74 -12.67 2.28
N ALA A 376 -4.94 -12.56 2.82
CA ALA A 376 -5.64 -11.28 2.95
C ALA A 376 -5.14 -10.47 4.16
N LEU A 377 -4.34 -9.44 3.93
CA LEU A 377 -4.00 -8.43 4.92
C LEU A 377 -4.97 -7.25 4.81
N TYR A 378 -5.80 -7.04 5.82
CA TYR A 378 -6.63 -5.85 5.92
C TYR A 378 -5.85 -4.72 6.60
N ALA A 379 -6.00 -3.51 6.05
CA ALA A 379 -5.43 -2.30 6.62
C ALA A 379 -6.51 -1.24 6.79
N ALA A 380 -6.63 -0.68 7.98
CA ALA A 380 -7.45 0.50 8.23
C ALA A 380 -6.65 1.75 7.86
N THR A 381 -7.23 2.59 7.01
CA THR A 381 -6.63 3.83 6.53
C THR A 381 -7.35 5.05 7.09
N ASN A 382 -6.61 6.12 7.37
CA ASN A 382 -7.22 7.39 7.75
C ASN A 382 -7.48 8.26 6.53
N SER A 383 -8.47 9.16 6.66
CA SER A 383 -8.73 10.18 5.66
C SER A 383 -7.52 11.10 5.48
N THR A 384 -7.23 11.42 4.24
CA THR A 384 -6.26 12.43 3.81
C THR A 384 -6.94 13.43 2.89
N GLU A 385 -6.21 14.43 2.39
CA GLU A 385 -6.75 15.36 1.38
C GLU A 385 -7.24 14.62 0.11
N PHE A 386 -6.65 13.46 -0.21
CA PHE A 386 -6.89 12.74 -1.46
C PHE A 386 -7.69 11.45 -1.29
N TYR A 387 -7.74 10.86 -0.09
CA TYR A 387 -8.38 9.57 0.17
C TYR A 387 -9.27 9.66 1.41
N PRO A 388 -10.49 9.11 1.38
CA PRO A 388 -11.32 8.95 2.56
C PRO A 388 -10.71 7.92 3.53
N SER A 389 -11.18 7.92 4.75
CA SER A 389 -10.94 6.81 5.68
C SER A 389 -11.59 5.53 5.16
N GLY A 390 -10.97 4.38 5.39
CA GLY A 390 -11.50 3.13 4.87
C GLY A 390 -10.77 1.89 5.35
N ILE A 391 -11.13 0.79 4.75
CA ILE A 391 -10.42 -0.48 4.87
C ILE A 391 -10.00 -0.91 3.48
N ILE A 392 -8.74 -1.27 3.33
CA ILE A 392 -8.24 -1.91 2.12
C ILE A 392 -7.81 -3.35 2.43
N ARG A 393 -7.95 -4.23 1.45
CA ARG A 393 -7.38 -5.57 1.47
C ARG A 393 -6.19 -5.60 0.52
N ILE A 394 -5.00 -5.83 1.07
CA ILE A 394 -3.72 -5.87 0.36
C ILE A 394 -3.44 -7.31 -0.05
N ALA A 395 -3.08 -7.52 -1.32
CA ALA A 395 -2.66 -8.82 -1.85
C ALA A 395 -1.18 -9.08 -1.52
N THR A 396 -0.91 -9.73 -0.38
CA THR A 396 0.46 -9.96 0.09
C THR A 396 1.10 -11.21 -0.50
N ARG A 397 0.28 -12.17 -1.02
CA ARG A 397 0.71 -13.53 -1.43
C ARG A 397 1.39 -14.31 -0.30
N ARG A 398 1.12 -13.95 0.95
CA ARG A 398 1.67 -14.56 2.16
C ARG A 398 0.59 -14.72 3.19
N GLU A 399 0.64 -15.82 3.90
CA GLU A 399 -0.27 -16.04 5.02
C GLU A 399 0.14 -15.20 6.23
N GLY A 400 -0.85 -14.72 6.96
CA GLY A 400 -0.64 -13.98 8.19
C GLY A 400 -0.25 -14.86 9.36
N ASN A 401 0.49 -14.29 10.30
CA ASN A 401 0.62 -14.86 11.62
C ASN A 401 -0.67 -14.61 12.39
N ARG A 402 -1.32 -15.67 12.83
CA ARG A 402 -2.45 -15.62 13.76
C ARG A 402 -1.95 -16.12 15.11
N ASN A 403 -2.15 -15.32 16.12
CA ASN A 403 -1.64 -15.64 17.47
C ASN A 403 -2.29 -16.90 18.08
N PHE A 404 -3.34 -17.46 17.42
CA PHE A 404 -4.06 -18.68 17.82
C PHE A 404 -4.86 -19.32 16.67
#